data_c97b1fcdc8110d425da4fb02143fd64a
#
_entry.id   c97b1fcdc8110d425da4fb02143fd64a
#
_cell.length_a   1.000
_cell.length_b   1.000
_cell.length_c   1.000
_cell.angle_alpha   90.00
_cell.angle_beta   90.00
_cell.angle_gamma   90.00
#
_symmetry.space_group_name_H-M   'P 1'
#
loop_
_entity.id
_entity.type
_entity.pdbx_description
1 polymer ?
#
loop_
_entity_poly.entity_id
_entity_poly.type
_entity_poly.pdbx_seq_one_letter_code
_entity_poly.pdbx_strand_id
1 'polypeptide(L)'
;MEPLNILEEAENKSFQEDDFQDVPPQDIVAYNELRSCADLFRMYEDDSLNISPAFQREVVWKGPAQTRFIDSLIKQLPIPSLCFSYDYKKEDWQVIDGLQRISSVIKFLSKDSEWVLSALEDVDQRIANKSVAEFHKKGTDLNKLKRRIENAILPITVLRCDPSLESHSNYLFTIFHRLNTGGTKLNNQEIRNCIFSGEFNKLLRVLDSDQDWLSINNLTAPTDDRFKRQEMILRFFSFSDNFENYSVGLAKFLNNYMRLNRNLGQNSIDEKKRLFKRVVIAIREKLGNTIKNERLNLSLFEAVMVGFSRNLDKIETLTEAEVVEKFQALRSHEEFAEAKLVEGLSKTARVHGRLNAAIVTFQ
;
A
#
# COMPACT_ATOMS: atom_id res chain seq x y z
N MET A 1 1.30 16.45 15.68
CA MET A 1 1.55 15.26 14.85
C MET A 1 0.21 14.59 14.57
N GLU A 2 -0.08 14.23 13.34
CA GLU A 2 -1.35 13.55 13.03
C GLU A 2 -1.32 12.13 13.64
N PRO A 3 -2.44 11.63 14.21
CA PRO A 3 -2.49 10.34 14.88
C PRO A 3 -2.03 9.15 14.02
N LEU A 4 -2.27 9.21 12.71
CA LEU A 4 -1.84 8.19 11.74
C LEU A 4 -0.31 8.11 11.58
N ASN A 5 0.41 9.22 11.76
CA ASN A 5 1.87 9.23 11.66
C ASN A 5 2.53 8.51 12.84
N ILE A 6 1.91 8.52 14.03
CA ILE A 6 2.44 7.85 15.22
C ILE A 6 2.47 6.32 15.03
N LEU A 7 1.45 5.74 14.40
CA LEU A 7 1.44 4.29 14.14
C LEU A 7 2.40 3.90 13.02
N GLU A 8 2.51 4.69 11.97
CA GLU A 8 3.48 4.47 10.89
C GLU A 8 4.90 4.57 11.44
N GLU A 9 5.18 5.54 12.32
CA GLU A 9 6.47 5.66 13.01
C GLU A 9 6.73 4.45 13.93
N ALA A 10 5.71 3.98 14.67
CA ALA A 10 5.83 2.81 15.52
C ALA A 10 6.05 1.53 14.71
N GLU A 11 5.39 1.38 13.56
CA GLU A 11 5.59 0.26 12.64
C GLU A 11 6.98 0.30 12.00
N ASN A 12 7.42 1.47 11.53
CA ASN A 12 8.76 1.65 10.96
C ASN A 12 9.85 1.37 11.98
N LYS A 13 9.65 1.78 13.24
CA LYS A 13 10.58 1.50 14.32
C LYS A 13 10.64 0.00 14.64
N SER A 14 9.49 -0.65 14.74
CA SER A 14 9.40 -2.11 14.91
C SER A 14 10.05 -2.85 13.76
N PHE A 15 9.84 -2.40 12.52
CA PHE A 15 10.44 -2.98 11.34
C PHE A 15 11.97 -2.83 11.34
N GLN A 16 12.51 -1.67 11.72
CA GLN A 16 13.96 -1.46 11.83
C GLN A 16 14.59 -2.35 12.90
N GLU A 17 13.91 -2.56 14.03
CA GLU A 17 14.37 -3.46 15.09
C GLU A 17 14.40 -4.94 14.62
N ASP A 18 13.44 -5.35 13.81
CA ASP A 18 13.32 -6.74 13.27
C ASP A 18 14.23 -6.99 12.05
N ASP A 19 14.54 -5.96 11.26
CA ASP A 19 15.25 -6.07 9.96
C ASP A 19 16.72 -6.51 10.12
N PHE A 20 17.34 -6.26 11.24
CA PHE A 20 18.74 -6.66 11.50
C PHE A 20 18.94 -8.16 11.65
N GLN A 21 17.89 -8.96 11.76
CA GLN A 21 17.97 -10.40 12.01
C GLN A 21 17.60 -11.28 10.81
N ASP A 22 16.99 -10.72 9.76
CA ASP A 22 16.55 -11.52 8.60
C ASP A 22 17.71 -11.78 7.63
N VAL A 23 18.21 -13.01 7.65
CA VAL A 23 19.14 -13.51 6.62
C VAL A 23 18.37 -13.67 5.31
N PRO A 24 18.89 -13.17 4.17
CA PRO A 24 18.25 -13.38 2.87
C PRO A 24 17.97 -14.87 2.63
N PRO A 25 16.77 -15.26 2.17
CA PRO A 25 16.49 -16.63 1.81
C PRO A 25 17.51 -17.13 0.76
N GLN A 26 18.05 -18.34 0.95
CA GLN A 26 19.11 -18.87 0.07
C GLN A 26 18.62 -19.19 -1.35
N ASP A 27 17.33 -19.35 -1.52
CA ASP A 27 16.67 -19.68 -2.79
C ASP A 27 16.11 -18.47 -3.55
N ILE A 28 16.26 -17.25 -3.01
CA ILE A 28 16.08 -16.02 -3.77
C ILE A 28 17.31 -15.75 -4.60
N VAL A 29 17.14 -15.68 -5.92
CA VAL A 29 18.21 -15.39 -6.87
C VAL A 29 18.07 -13.97 -7.39
N ALA A 30 19.11 -13.15 -7.14
CA ALA A 30 19.22 -11.82 -7.74
C ALA A 30 20.13 -11.89 -8.97
N TYR A 31 19.69 -11.34 -10.10
CA TYR A 31 20.49 -11.24 -11.31
C TYR A 31 20.19 -9.94 -12.05
N ASN A 32 21.08 -9.56 -12.96
CA ASN A 32 20.90 -8.37 -13.78
C ASN A 32 20.60 -8.77 -15.22
N GLU A 33 19.69 -8.05 -15.84
CA GLU A 33 19.37 -8.17 -17.25
C GLU A 33 19.23 -6.78 -17.89
N LEU A 34 19.25 -6.76 -19.20
CA LEU A 34 19.08 -5.58 -20.03
C LEU A 34 17.82 -5.76 -20.88
N ARG A 35 16.87 -4.82 -20.79
CA ARG A 35 15.64 -4.84 -21.61
C ARG A 35 15.46 -3.54 -22.35
N SER A 36 14.96 -3.62 -23.57
CA SER A 36 14.56 -2.42 -24.30
C SER A 36 13.25 -1.84 -23.75
N CYS A 37 13.04 -0.54 -23.94
CA CYS A 37 11.76 0.08 -23.60
C CYS A 37 10.59 -0.55 -24.36
N ALA A 38 10.80 -0.99 -25.61
CA ALA A 38 9.79 -1.70 -26.40
C ALA A 38 9.44 -3.06 -25.79
N ASP A 39 10.43 -3.80 -25.27
CA ASP A 39 10.18 -5.10 -24.62
C ASP A 39 9.38 -4.92 -23.33
N LEU A 40 9.75 -3.92 -22.50
CA LEU A 40 9.01 -3.58 -21.27
C LEU A 40 7.58 -3.11 -21.56
N PHE A 41 7.38 -2.34 -22.62
CA PHE A 41 6.06 -1.92 -23.05
C PHE A 41 5.20 -3.11 -23.51
N ARG A 42 5.77 -4.05 -24.31
CA ARG A 42 5.11 -5.28 -24.68
C ARG A 42 4.72 -6.13 -23.47
N MET A 43 5.64 -6.31 -22.51
CA MET A 43 5.35 -7.04 -21.26
C MET A 43 4.16 -6.41 -20.48
N TYR A 44 4.03 -5.09 -20.55
CA TYR A 44 2.89 -4.39 -19.97
C TYR A 44 1.59 -4.63 -20.75
N GLU A 45 1.63 -4.56 -22.10
CA GLU A 45 0.48 -4.82 -22.96
C GLU A 45 -0.03 -6.28 -22.84
N ASP A 46 0.88 -7.23 -22.60
CA ASP A 46 0.59 -8.65 -22.40
C ASP A 46 0.21 -9.00 -20.93
N ASP A 47 -0.01 -8.01 -20.07
CA ASP A 47 -0.31 -8.16 -18.64
C ASP A 47 0.74 -9.00 -17.85
N SER A 48 1.92 -9.23 -18.42
CA SER A 48 3.00 -9.96 -17.75
C SER A 48 3.84 -9.09 -16.82
N LEU A 49 3.87 -7.76 -17.03
CA LEU A 49 4.49 -6.79 -16.14
C LEU A 49 3.41 -6.04 -15.37
N ASN A 50 3.28 -6.37 -14.09
CA ASN A 50 2.33 -5.71 -13.22
C ASN A 50 2.87 -4.34 -12.77
N ILE A 51 2.26 -3.28 -13.29
CA ILE A 51 2.40 -1.93 -12.79
C ILE A 51 1.14 -1.67 -11.98
N SER A 52 1.19 -1.96 -10.68
CA SER A 52 0.01 -1.97 -9.81
C SER A 52 -0.90 -0.76 -10.03
N PRO A 53 -2.22 -0.97 -10.32
CA PRO A 53 -3.18 0.12 -10.48
C PRO A 53 -3.29 1.05 -9.28
N ALA A 54 -2.88 0.58 -8.09
CA ALA A 54 -2.81 1.38 -6.87
C ALA A 54 -1.85 2.57 -7.02
N PHE A 55 -0.79 2.42 -7.80
CA PHE A 55 0.15 3.49 -8.10
C PHE A 55 -0.29 4.38 -9.28
N GLN A 56 -1.26 3.96 -10.10
CA GLN A 56 -1.76 4.79 -11.21
C GLN A 56 -2.49 6.05 -10.72
N ARG A 57 -3.01 6.08 -9.49
CA ARG A 57 -3.56 7.30 -8.89
C ARG A 57 -2.48 8.28 -8.43
N GLU A 58 -1.25 7.80 -8.24
CA GLU A 58 -0.11 8.57 -7.75
C GLU A 58 1.14 8.36 -8.62
N VAL A 59 1.02 8.52 -9.93
CA VAL A 59 2.22 8.87 -10.72
C VAL A 59 2.64 10.25 -10.23
N VAL A 60 3.52 10.27 -9.23
CA VAL A 60 3.98 11.48 -8.53
C VAL A 60 4.74 12.39 -9.48
N TRP A 61 5.39 11.82 -10.52
CA TRP A 61 6.03 12.60 -11.54
C TRP A 61 4.99 13.35 -12.39
N LYS A 62 4.96 14.65 -12.23
CA LYS A 62 4.20 15.55 -13.10
C LYS A 62 4.86 15.64 -14.48
N GLY A 63 4.14 16.16 -15.46
CA GLY A 63 4.61 16.30 -16.85
C GLY A 63 6.07 16.73 -17.04
N PRO A 64 6.58 17.74 -16.32
CA PRO A 64 7.99 18.15 -16.43
C PRO A 64 8.99 17.06 -16.11
N ALA A 65 8.82 16.32 -15.02
CA ALA A 65 9.75 15.23 -14.63
C ALA A 65 9.70 14.07 -15.63
N GLN A 66 8.49 13.69 -16.07
CA GLN A 66 8.29 12.67 -17.09
C GLN A 66 8.95 13.08 -18.42
N THR A 67 8.80 14.35 -18.82
CA THR A 67 9.41 14.89 -20.06
C THR A 67 10.92 14.85 -19.99
N ARG A 68 11.55 15.25 -18.87
CA ARG A 68 13.00 15.16 -18.69
C ARG A 68 13.52 13.73 -18.76
N PHE A 69 12.74 12.78 -18.25
CA PHE A 69 13.12 11.36 -18.34
C PHE A 69 13.09 10.86 -19.80
N ILE A 70 12.06 11.21 -20.57
CA ILE A 70 11.99 10.89 -22.02
C ILE A 70 13.14 11.56 -22.78
N ASP A 71 13.46 12.82 -22.45
CA ASP A 71 14.62 13.51 -23.02
C ASP A 71 15.95 12.81 -22.69
N SER A 72 16.10 12.30 -21.47
CA SER A 72 17.25 11.50 -21.06
C SER A 72 17.43 10.24 -21.91
N LEU A 73 16.32 9.55 -22.23
CA LEU A 73 16.34 8.38 -23.11
C LEU A 73 16.72 8.77 -24.55
N ILE A 74 16.21 9.90 -25.07
CA ILE A 74 16.56 10.42 -26.39
C ILE A 74 18.05 10.76 -26.46
N LYS A 75 18.59 11.39 -25.42
CA LYS A 75 20.00 11.77 -25.29
C LYS A 75 20.92 10.60 -24.93
N GLN A 76 20.35 9.40 -24.69
CA GLN A 76 21.08 8.20 -24.27
C GLN A 76 21.91 8.42 -22.98
N LEU A 77 21.38 9.20 -22.04
CA LEU A 77 22.02 9.39 -20.76
C LEU A 77 21.96 8.11 -19.93
N PRO A 78 22.94 7.87 -19.04
CA PRO A 78 22.92 6.72 -18.14
C PRO A 78 21.67 6.74 -17.26
N ILE A 79 20.91 5.64 -17.28
CA ILE A 79 19.71 5.48 -16.45
C ILE A 79 20.05 4.53 -15.30
N PRO A 80 19.77 4.91 -14.04
CA PRO A 80 19.96 4.02 -12.89
C PRO A 80 19.17 2.73 -13.07
N SER A 81 19.71 1.59 -12.59
CA SER A 81 19.05 0.29 -12.66
C SER A 81 17.63 0.38 -12.07
N LEU A 82 16.72 -0.32 -12.72
CA LEU A 82 15.39 -0.64 -12.19
C LEU A 82 15.51 -1.87 -11.29
N CYS A 83 14.53 -2.10 -10.43
CA CYS A 83 14.45 -3.33 -9.66
C CYS A 83 13.07 -3.96 -9.82
N PHE A 84 13.05 -5.25 -10.21
CA PHE A 84 11.82 -6.02 -10.39
C PHE A 84 11.86 -7.28 -9.54
N SER A 85 10.70 -7.76 -9.11
CA SER A 85 10.52 -9.14 -8.66
C SER A 85 9.92 -9.98 -9.78
N TYR A 86 10.33 -11.24 -9.84
CA TYR A 86 9.80 -12.24 -10.74
C TYR A 86 9.27 -13.45 -9.95
N ASP A 87 7.95 -13.59 -9.91
CA ASP A 87 7.29 -14.81 -9.38
C ASP A 87 7.43 -15.91 -10.42
N TYR A 88 8.39 -16.81 -10.22
CA TYR A 88 8.72 -17.86 -11.20
C TYR A 88 7.64 -18.96 -11.27
N LYS A 89 6.69 -19.01 -10.35
CA LYS A 89 5.56 -19.95 -10.40
C LYS A 89 4.40 -19.44 -11.23
N LYS A 90 4.20 -18.13 -11.23
CA LYS A 90 3.12 -17.47 -11.96
C LYS A 90 3.58 -16.79 -13.25
N GLU A 91 4.90 -16.74 -13.45
CA GLU A 91 5.53 -16.00 -14.54
C GLU A 91 5.15 -14.51 -14.55
N ASP A 92 4.94 -13.95 -13.35
CA ASP A 92 4.45 -12.59 -13.14
C ASP A 92 5.61 -11.67 -12.70
N TRP A 93 5.73 -10.53 -13.37
CA TRP A 93 6.75 -9.52 -13.09
C TRP A 93 6.16 -8.34 -12.37
N GLN A 94 6.84 -7.86 -11.36
CA GLN A 94 6.40 -6.72 -10.58
C GLN A 94 7.51 -5.69 -10.40
N VAL A 95 7.18 -4.41 -10.61
CA VAL A 95 8.12 -3.31 -10.40
C VAL A 95 8.30 -3.04 -8.91
N ILE A 96 9.55 -3.16 -8.41
CA ILE A 96 9.95 -2.82 -7.04
C ILE A 96 10.45 -1.37 -6.97
N ASP A 97 11.39 -1.02 -7.86
CA ASP A 97 11.88 0.35 -8.03
C ASP A 97 11.90 0.75 -9.49
N GLY A 98 11.69 2.03 -9.74
CA GLY A 98 11.64 2.60 -11.08
C GLY A 98 10.24 2.73 -11.66
N LEU A 99 9.19 2.62 -10.85
CA LEU A 99 7.80 2.73 -11.27
C LEU A 99 7.54 4.00 -12.10
N GLN A 100 8.01 5.17 -11.64
CA GLN A 100 7.82 6.46 -12.33
C GLN A 100 8.47 6.45 -13.72
N ARG A 101 9.65 5.81 -13.83
CA ARG A 101 10.39 5.65 -15.08
C ARG A 101 9.64 4.75 -16.06
N ILE A 102 9.20 3.58 -15.60
CA ILE A 102 8.40 2.64 -16.41
C ILE A 102 7.07 3.26 -16.82
N SER A 103 6.34 3.90 -15.90
CA SER A 103 5.08 4.57 -16.21
C SER A 103 5.25 5.66 -17.28
N SER A 104 6.37 6.39 -17.26
CA SER A 104 6.68 7.39 -18.29
C SER A 104 6.96 6.76 -19.65
N VAL A 105 7.68 5.64 -19.70
CA VAL A 105 7.89 4.86 -20.94
C VAL A 105 6.57 4.37 -21.51
N ILE A 106 5.75 3.73 -20.67
CA ILE A 106 4.45 3.20 -21.10
C ILE A 106 3.55 4.31 -21.62
N LYS A 107 3.42 5.41 -20.87
CA LYS A 107 2.62 6.56 -21.27
C LYS A 107 3.10 7.16 -22.60
N PHE A 108 4.41 7.17 -22.85
CA PHE A 108 4.99 7.68 -24.09
C PHE A 108 4.80 6.72 -25.27
N LEU A 109 4.87 5.41 -25.04
CA LEU A 109 4.74 4.40 -26.13
C LEU A 109 3.28 4.05 -26.42
N SER A 110 2.34 4.32 -25.52
CA SER A 110 0.91 4.09 -25.74
C SER A 110 0.36 4.97 -26.85
N LYS A 111 -0.31 4.36 -27.83
CA LYS A 111 -0.88 5.07 -28.99
C LYS A 111 -2.02 6.02 -28.59
N ASP A 112 -2.78 5.63 -27.57
CA ASP A 112 -3.96 6.38 -27.08
C ASP A 112 -3.58 7.43 -26.02
N SER A 113 -2.29 7.72 -25.86
CA SER A 113 -1.82 8.70 -24.88
C SER A 113 -2.11 10.13 -25.35
N GLU A 114 -2.91 10.86 -24.59
CA GLU A 114 -3.18 12.30 -24.77
C GLU A 114 -2.05 13.18 -24.21
N TRP A 115 -0.94 12.59 -23.78
CA TRP A 115 0.15 13.33 -23.16
C TRP A 115 0.84 14.27 -24.13
N VAL A 116 0.94 15.53 -23.73
CA VAL A 116 1.77 16.55 -24.37
C VAL A 116 3.02 16.77 -23.51
N LEU A 117 4.20 16.62 -24.11
CA LEU A 117 5.46 16.82 -23.43
C LEU A 117 5.61 18.30 -23.03
N SER A 118 6.12 18.55 -21.83
CA SER A 118 6.25 19.90 -21.29
C SER A 118 7.29 20.72 -22.06
N ALA A 119 7.01 22.00 -22.27
CA ALA A 119 7.99 22.94 -22.78
C ALA A 119 8.97 23.32 -21.65
N LEU A 120 10.19 22.84 -21.75
CA LEU A 120 11.26 23.11 -20.78
C LEU A 120 12.51 23.56 -21.52
N GLU A 121 13.26 24.48 -20.93
CA GLU A 121 14.49 25.04 -21.53
C GLU A 121 15.62 24.01 -21.57
N ASP A 122 15.63 23.06 -20.64
CA ASP A 122 16.68 22.04 -20.44
C ASP A 122 16.47 20.75 -21.24
N VAL A 123 15.38 20.65 -22.03
CA VAL A 123 15.12 19.47 -22.89
C VAL A 123 15.37 19.78 -24.37
N ASP A 124 15.45 18.73 -25.17
CA ASP A 124 15.56 18.85 -26.63
C ASP A 124 14.34 19.62 -27.19
N GLN A 125 14.58 20.75 -27.81
CA GLN A 125 13.52 21.65 -28.28
C GLN A 125 12.64 21.02 -29.36
N ARG A 126 13.10 19.94 -30.01
CA ARG A 126 12.28 19.18 -30.97
C ARG A 126 11.09 18.48 -30.33
N ILE A 127 11.17 18.19 -29.02
CA ILE A 127 10.12 17.48 -28.29
C ILE A 127 9.25 18.42 -27.44
N ALA A 128 9.68 19.64 -27.20
CA ALA A 128 8.94 20.63 -26.41
C ALA A 128 7.54 20.88 -27.00
N ASN A 129 6.49 20.83 -26.17
CA ASN A 129 5.08 20.99 -26.55
C ASN A 129 4.58 19.99 -27.63
N LYS A 130 5.27 18.87 -27.84
CA LYS A 130 4.83 17.85 -28.78
C LYS A 130 3.90 16.84 -28.10
N SER A 131 2.79 16.53 -28.76
CA SER A 131 1.93 15.43 -28.32
C SER A 131 2.54 14.08 -28.64
N VAL A 132 2.32 13.08 -27.79
CA VAL A 132 2.79 11.71 -28.03
C VAL A 132 2.28 11.19 -29.38
N ALA A 133 1.07 11.54 -29.80
CA ALA A 133 0.51 11.16 -31.08
C ALA A 133 1.36 11.61 -32.28
N GLU A 134 2.08 12.75 -32.18
CA GLU A 134 2.96 13.21 -33.25
C GLU A 134 4.17 12.26 -33.46
N PHE A 135 4.66 11.63 -32.38
CA PHE A 135 5.76 10.68 -32.47
C PHE A 135 5.35 9.35 -33.13
N HIS A 136 4.06 9.02 -33.17
CA HIS A 136 3.55 7.85 -33.84
C HIS A 136 3.32 8.01 -35.36
N LYS A 137 3.44 9.25 -35.89
CA LYS A 137 3.32 9.52 -37.33
C LYS A 137 4.56 9.01 -38.07
N LYS A 138 4.39 7.96 -38.88
CA LYS A 138 5.49 7.36 -39.67
C LYS A 138 6.16 8.38 -40.60
N GLY A 139 7.46 8.23 -40.77
CA GLY A 139 8.25 9.04 -41.70
C GLY A 139 8.72 10.42 -41.17
N THR A 140 8.34 10.79 -39.97
CA THR A 140 8.73 12.06 -39.34
C THR A 140 10.02 11.95 -38.54
N ASP A 141 10.68 13.07 -38.26
CA ASP A 141 11.84 13.05 -37.35
C ASP A 141 11.45 12.70 -35.91
N LEU A 142 10.24 13.07 -35.48
CA LEU A 142 9.71 12.64 -34.19
C LEU A 142 9.55 11.12 -34.12
N ASN A 143 9.15 10.47 -35.21
CA ASN A 143 9.08 9.01 -35.27
C ASN A 143 10.47 8.35 -35.17
N LYS A 144 11.51 9.00 -35.67
CA LYS A 144 12.90 8.51 -35.47
C LYS A 144 13.29 8.60 -33.99
N LEU A 145 12.90 9.68 -33.29
CA LEU A 145 13.13 9.82 -31.84
C LEU A 145 12.36 8.76 -31.05
N LYS A 146 11.11 8.49 -31.42
CA LYS A 146 10.32 7.38 -30.82
C LYS A 146 11.06 6.04 -30.93
N ARG A 147 11.55 5.69 -32.14
CA ARG A 147 12.31 4.45 -32.34
C ARG A 147 13.58 4.41 -31.47
N ARG A 148 14.23 5.56 -31.24
CA ARG A 148 15.37 5.64 -30.33
C ARG A 148 14.98 5.29 -28.90
N ILE A 149 13.82 5.78 -28.43
CA ILE A 149 13.28 5.44 -27.11
C ILE A 149 12.90 3.95 -27.05
N GLU A 150 12.22 3.41 -28.07
CA GLU A 150 11.85 1.99 -28.15
C GLU A 150 13.08 1.08 -28.00
N ASN A 151 14.20 1.47 -28.60
CA ASN A 151 15.47 0.72 -28.56
C ASN A 151 16.38 1.10 -27.38
N ALA A 152 15.99 2.08 -26.56
CA ALA A 152 16.76 2.42 -25.37
C ALA A 152 16.76 1.24 -24.40
N ILE A 153 17.97 0.89 -23.94
CA ILE A 153 18.18 -0.25 -23.04
C ILE A 153 18.20 0.24 -21.59
N LEU A 154 17.38 -0.39 -20.76
CA LEU A 154 17.32 -0.13 -19.33
C LEU A 154 17.94 -1.31 -18.56
N PRO A 155 18.88 -1.05 -17.64
CA PRO A 155 19.41 -2.07 -16.76
C PRO A 155 18.35 -2.42 -15.69
N ILE A 156 18.17 -3.71 -15.43
CA ILE A 156 17.18 -4.21 -14.47
C ILE A 156 17.85 -5.22 -13.56
N THR A 157 17.74 -5.02 -12.26
CA THR A 157 18.03 -6.04 -11.26
C THR A 157 16.75 -6.83 -10.98
N VAL A 158 16.80 -8.14 -11.15
CA VAL A 158 15.65 -9.02 -10.98
C VAL A 158 15.83 -9.86 -9.73
N LEU A 159 14.82 -9.89 -8.88
CA LEU A 159 14.70 -10.79 -7.73
C LEU A 159 13.75 -11.92 -8.09
N ARG A 160 14.31 -13.10 -8.42
CA ARG A 160 13.51 -14.29 -8.67
C ARG A 160 13.07 -14.89 -7.34
N CYS A 161 11.78 -14.94 -7.10
CA CYS A 161 11.20 -15.31 -5.80
C CYS A 161 9.87 -16.06 -5.93
N ASP A 162 9.40 -16.58 -4.81
CA ASP A 162 8.05 -17.15 -4.64
C ASP A 162 7.32 -16.40 -3.52
N PRO A 163 6.50 -15.38 -3.84
CA PRO A 163 5.79 -14.60 -2.81
C PRO A 163 4.76 -15.38 -1.99
N SER A 164 4.50 -16.66 -2.29
CA SER A 164 3.68 -17.51 -1.45
C SER A 164 4.42 -17.97 -0.18
N LEU A 165 5.75 -17.96 -0.20
CA LEU A 165 6.60 -18.27 0.95
C LEU A 165 6.73 -17.02 1.85
N GLU A 166 6.61 -17.24 3.16
CA GLU A 166 6.70 -16.16 4.13
C GLU A 166 8.07 -15.47 4.12
N SER A 167 9.15 -16.25 4.07
CA SER A 167 10.52 -15.73 4.02
C SER A 167 10.76 -14.85 2.80
N HIS A 168 10.25 -15.26 1.62
CA HIS A 168 10.41 -14.50 0.38
C HIS A 168 9.59 -13.21 0.41
N SER A 169 8.34 -13.27 0.89
CA SER A 169 7.49 -12.07 0.97
C SER A 169 8.01 -11.05 1.98
N ASN A 170 8.54 -11.49 3.11
CA ASN A 170 9.18 -10.60 4.08
C ASN A 170 10.47 -9.99 3.52
N TYR A 171 11.28 -10.78 2.83
CA TYR A 171 12.49 -10.27 2.18
C TYR A 171 12.17 -9.25 1.08
N LEU A 172 11.16 -9.53 0.24
CA LEU A 172 10.69 -8.55 -0.75
C LEU A 172 10.25 -7.24 -0.07
N PHE A 173 9.51 -7.33 1.03
CA PHE A 173 9.09 -6.15 1.78
C PHE A 173 10.30 -5.35 2.27
N THR A 174 11.31 -6.02 2.81
CA THR A 174 12.57 -5.40 3.22
C THR A 174 13.28 -4.70 2.07
N ILE A 175 13.39 -5.35 0.91
CA ILE A 175 14.03 -4.76 -0.28
C ILE A 175 13.25 -3.52 -0.76
N PHE A 176 11.92 -3.60 -0.85
CA PHE A 176 11.09 -2.44 -1.19
C PHE A 176 11.33 -1.27 -0.23
N HIS A 177 11.33 -1.55 1.08
CA HIS A 177 11.54 -0.52 2.10
C HIS A 177 12.92 0.13 1.97
N ARG A 178 13.97 -0.66 1.71
CA ARG A 178 15.35 -0.16 1.57
C ARG A 178 15.60 0.59 0.27
N LEU A 179 15.11 0.10 -0.87
CA LEU A 179 15.30 0.75 -2.17
C LEU A 179 14.50 2.05 -2.28
N ASN A 180 13.44 2.17 -1.50
CA ASN A 180 12.54 3.32 -1.50
C ASN A 180 13.11 4.56 -0.79
N THR A 181 14.44 4.66 -0.67
CA THR A 181 15.12 5.77 0.02
C THR A 181 15.30 7.02 -0.82
N GLY A 182 15.10 6.94 -2.15
CA GLY A 182 15.27 8.03 -3.10
C GLY A 182 13.94 8.53 -3.69
N GLY A 183 13.63 9.81 -3.54
CA GLY A 183 12.41 10.41 -4.09
C GLY A 183 11.22 10.38 -3.13
N THR A 184 9.99 10.22 -3.67
CA THR A 184 8.79 10.06 -2.84
C THR A 184 8.73 8.62 -2.31
N LYS A 185 8.95 8.48 -1.01
CA LYS A 185 8.97 7.17 -0.34
C LYS A 185 7.59 6.51 -0.38
N LEU A 186 7.54 5.22 -0.67
CA LEU A 186 6.34 4.41 -0.44
C LEU A 186 6.18 4.16 1.07
N ASN A 187 4.95 4.21 1.57
CA ASN A 187 4.66 3.75 2.91
C ASN A 187 4.46 2.22 2.96
N ASN A 188 4.36 1.67 4.16
CA ASN A 188 4.27 0.22 4.35
C ASN A 188 3.04 -0.38 3.67
N GLN A 189 1.89 0.31 3.66
CA GLN A 189 0.69 -0.19 3.00
C GLN A 189 0.79 -0.15 1.47
N GLU A 190 1.47 0.85 0.92
CA GLU A 190 1.76 0.90 -0.51
C GLU A 190 2.63 -0.30 -0.92
N ILE A 191 3.66 -0.62 -0.13
CA ILE A 191 4.52 -1.79 -0.36
C ILE A 191 3.69 -3.08 -0.28
N ARG A 192 2.81 -3.23 0.73
CA ARG A 192 1.91 -4.38 0.85
C ARG A 192 0.98 -4.52 -0.35
N ASN A 193 0.41 -3.42 -0.79
CA ASN A 193 -0.47 -3.39 -1.97
C ASN A 193 0.23 -3.88 -3.24
N CYS A 194 1.55 -3.67 -3.33
CA CYS A 194 2.36 -4.22 -4.43
C CYS A 194 2.54 -5.73 -4.27
N ILE A 195 3.14 -6.16 -3.15
CA ILE A 195 3.59 -7.54 -2.95
C ILE A 195 2.40 -8.51 -2.90
N PHE A 196 1.30 -8.10 -2.24
CA PHE A 196 0.15 -8.95 -1.96
C PHE A 196 -1.09 -8.57 -2.79
N SER A 197 -0.90 -8.15 -4.04
CA SER A 197 -2.01 -7.91 -4.96
C SER A 197 -2.87 -9.16 -5.10
N GLY A 198 -4.21 -9.04 -4.95
CA GLY A 198 -5.16 -10.15 -5.00
C GLY A 198 -6.56 -9.75 -4.52
N GLU A 199 -7.46 -10.73 -4.35
CA GLU A 199 -8.87 -10.47 -4.02
C GLU A 199 -9.05 -9.77 -2.66
N PHE A 200 -8.26 -10.15 -1.66
CA PHE A 200 -8.30 -9.46 -0.37
C PHE A 200 -7.85 -7.99 -0.47
N ASN A 201 -6.81 -7.71 -1.26
CA ASN A 201 -6.38 -6.34 -1.48
C ASN A 201 -7.45 -5.51 -2.24
N LYS A 202 -8.18 -6.12 -3.17
CA LYS A 202 -9.35 -5.48 -3.81
C LYS A 202 -10.45 -5.19 -2.79
N LEU A 203 -10.71 -6.12 -1.86
CA LEU A 203 -11.68 -5.91 -0.77
C LEU A 203 -11.30 -4.70 0.08
N LEU A 204 -10.02 -4.57 0.51
CA LEU A 204 -9.57 -3.41 1.28
C LEU A 204 -9.86 -2.08 0.58
N ARG A 205 -9.66 -2.02 -0.74
CA ARG A 205 -9.96 -0.81 -1.54
C ARG A 205 -11.46 -0.51 -1.61
N VAL A 206 -12.28 -1.54 -1.77
CA VAL A 206 -13.75 -1.38 -1.81
C VAL A 206 -14.25 -0.87 -0.47
N LEU A 207 -13.74 -1.41 0.64
CA LEU A 207 -14.14 -1.01 1.99
C LEU A 207 -13.63 0.40 2.34
N ASP A 208 -12.46 0.80 1.83
CA ASP A 208 -11.94 2.16 2.01
C ASP A 208 -12.85 3.25 1.41
N SER A 209 -13.66 2.90 0.41
CA SER A 209 -14.62 3.80 -0.24
C SER A 209 -16.01 3.75 0.39
N ASP A 210 -16.24 2.95 1.43
CA ASP A 210 -17.54 2.80 2.08
C ASP A 210 -17.93 4.10 2.82
N GLN A 211 -19.15 4.59 2.60
CA GLN A 211 -19.59 5.88 3.15
C GLN A 211 -19.71 5.88 4.67
N ASP A 212 -20.14 4.77 5.27
CA ASP A 212 -20.25 4.64 6.71
C ASP A 212 -18.86 4.64 7.34
N TRP A 213 -17.90 3.93 6.72
CA TRP A 213 -16.50 3.96 7.10
C TRP A 213 -15.90 5.37 7.05
N LEU A 214 -16.12 6.10 5.97
CA LEU A 214 -15.65 7.48 5.82
C LEU A 214 -16.30 8.41 6.88
N SER A 215 -17.54 8.18 7.24
CA SER A 215 -18.27 9.02 8.20
C SER A 215 -17.77 8.91 9.65
N ILE A 216 -17.29 7.73 10.07
CA ILE A 216 -16.77 7.50 11.43
C ILE A 216 -15.28 7.84 11.56
N ASN A 217 -14.60 7.90 10.44
CA ASN A 217 -13.16 8.13 10.40
C ASN A 217 -12.89 9.60 10.38
N ASN A 218 -13.40 10.52 10.99
CA ASN A 218 -13.09 11.98 11.03
C ASN A 218 -11.85 12.45 10.18
N LEU A 219 -11.36 11.53 9.37
CA LEU A 219 -10.43 11.71 8.29
C LEU A 219 -11.27 12.17 7.10
N THR A 220 -11.86 13.38 7.21
CA THR A 220 -12.22 14.13 6.00
C THR A 220 -10.95 14.13 5.18
N ALA A 221 -10.95 13.29 4.15
CA ALA A 221 -9.81 12.96 3.34
C ALA A 221 -8.93 14.19 3.10
N PRO A 222 -7.79 14.32 3.75
CA PRO A 222 -6.72 15.02 3.12
C PRO A 222 -6.45 14.22 1.84
N THR A 223 -6.27 14.91 0.74
CA THR A 223 -5.84 14.36 -0.54
C THR A 223 -4.56 13.52 -0.45
N ASP A 224 -3.98 13.32 0.72
CA ASP A 224 -2.68 12.71 1.03
C ASP A 224 -2.77 11.55 2.05
N ASP A 225 -3.89 10.86 2.10
CA ASP A 225 -4.09 9.70 3.00
C ASP A 225 -3.20 8.48 2.66
N ARG A 226 -2.71 8.39 1.41
CA ARG A 226 -1.75 7.38 0.94
C ARG A 226 -2.02 5.97 1.50
N PHE A 227 -3.30 5.51 1.42
CA PHE A 227 -3.74 4.18 1.87
C PHE A 227 -3.68 3.92 3.39
N LYS A 228 -3.53 4.95 4.23
CA LYS A 228 -3.55 4.81 5.71
C LYS A 228 -4.87 4.22 6.21
N ARG A 229 -6.01 4.61 5.61
CA ARG A 229 -7.31 4.01 5.94
C ARG A 229 -7.40 2.53 5.55
N GLN A 230 -6.77 2.14 4.43
CA GLN A 230 -6.68 0.71 4.06
C GLN A 230 -5.86 -0.08 5.06
N GLU A 231 -4.78 0.49 5.60
CA GLU A 231 -4.01 -0.15 6.67
C GLU A 231 -4.85 -0.33 7.93
N MET A 232 -5.69 0.65 8.29
CA MET A 232 -6.60 0.48 9.42
C MET A 232 -7.60 -0.66 9.22
N ILE A 233 -8.16 -0.80 8.02
CA ILE A 233 -9.04 -1.93 7.66
C ILE A 233 -8.26 -3.26 7.71
N LEU A 234 -7.01 -3.27 7.24
CA LEU A 234 -6.14 -4.44 7.33
C LEU A 234 -5.87 -4.82 8.79
N ARG A 235 -5.54 -3.87 9.66
CA ARG A 235 -5.33 -4.07 11.10
C ARG A 235 -6.59 -4.63 11.76
N PHE A 236 -7.75 -4.05 11.44
CA PHE A 236 -9.03 -4.55 11.93
C PHE A 236 -9.20 -6.05 11.63
N PHE A 237 -9.07 -6.48 10.38
CA PHE A 237 -9.21 -7.90 10.05
C PHE A 237 -8.13 -8.76 10.70
N SER A 238 -6.87 -8.31 10.65
CA SER A 238 -5.74 -9.07 11.19
C SER A 238 -5.90 -9.33 12.68
N PHE A 239 -6.31 -8.32 13.45
CA PHE A 239 -6.50 -8.44 14.88
C PHE A 239 -7.85 -9.10 15.25
N SER A 240 -8.92 -8.82 14.52
CA SER A 240 -10.19 -9.51 14.77
C SER A 240 -10.09 -11.01 14.58
N ASP A 241 -9.32 -11.47 13.59
CA ASP A 241 -9.20 -12.88 13.29
C ASP A 241 -8.11 -13.59 14.12
N ASN A 242 -7.01 -12.90 14.47
CA ASN A 242 -5.79 -13.60 14.88
C ASN A 242 -4.91 -12.84 15.90
N PHE A 243 -5.45 -11.91 16.69
CA PHE A 243 -4.62 -11.13 17.62
C PHE A 243 -3.97 -12.01 18.70
N GLU A 244 -4.57 -13.13 19.04
CA GLU A 244 -4.05 -14.09 20.01
C GLU A 244 -2.67 -14.63 19.64
N ASN A 245 -2.39 -14.69 18.34
CA ASN A 245 -1.10 -15.13 17.77
C ASN A 245 -0.14 -13.96 17.46
N TYR A 246 -0.49 -12.75 17.86
CA TYR A 246 0.39 -11.61 17.68
C TYR A 246 1.60 -11.72 18.61
N SER A 247 2.76 -12.10 18.06
CA SER A 247 4.02 -12.31 18.79
C SER A 247 5.24 -11.73 18.09
N VAL A 248 5.09 -11.42 16.82
CA VAL A 248 6.12 -10.82 15.96
C VAL A 248 5.84 -9.33 15.74
N GLY A 249 6.79 -8.57 15.20
CA GLY A 249 6.58 -7.16 14.88
C GLY A 249 5.35 -6.93 13.99
N LEU A 250 4.74 -5.75 14.14
CA LEU A 250 3.48 -5.42 13.47
C LEU A 250 3.58 -5.56 11.95
N ALA A 251 4.68 -5.14 11.35
CA ALA A 251 4.89 -5.26 9.91
C ALA A 251 4.81 -6.72 9.44
N LYS A 252 5.52 -7.64 10.11
CA LYS A 252 5.49 -9.07 9.79
C LYS A 252 4.10 -9.68 9.99
N PHE A 253 3.41 -9.30 11.06
CA PHE A 253 2.05 -9.78 11.33
C PHE A 253 1.07 -9.40 10.22
N LEU A 254 1.07 -8.13 9.80
CA LEU A 254 0.20 -7.64 8.72
C LEU A 254 0.59 -8.24 7.36
N ASN A 255 1.88 -8.36 7.08
CA ASN A 255 2.38 -8.98 5.86
C ASN A 255 1.94 -10.44 5.76
N ASN A 256 2.09 -11.20 6.83
CA ASN A 256 1.67 -12.59 6.89
C ASN A 256 0.17 -12.75 6.72
N TYR A 257 -0.62 -11.88 7.37
CA TYR A 257 -2.07 -11.88 7.21
C TYR A 257 -2.48 -11.59 5.74
N MET A 258 -1.89 -10.59 5.08
CA MET A 258 -2.15 -10.30 3.67
C MET A 258 -1.73 -11.47 2.76
N ARG A 259 -0.58 -12.09 3.02
CA ARG A 259 -0.10 -13.25 2.26
C ARG A 259 -1.08 -14.42 2.32
N LEU A 260 -1.52 -14.80 3.54
CA LEU A 260 -2.44 -15.93 3.76
C LEU A 260 -3.83 -15.68 3.16
N ASN A 261 -4.29 -14.44 3.18
CA ASN A 261 -5.62 -14.06 2.68
C ASN A 261 -5.60 -13.56 1.22
N ARG A 262 -4.46 -13.54 0.54
CA ARG A 262 -4.27 -12.92 -0.80
C ARG A 262 -5.36 -13.31 -1.79
N ASN A 263 -5.70 -14.59 -1.85
CA ASN A 263 -6.59 -15.19 -2.86
C ASN A 263 -7.83 -15.83 -2.21
N LEU A 264 -8.48 -15.11 -1.30
CA LEU A 264 -9.72 -15.58 -0.68
C LEU A 264 -10.80 -15.86 -1.73
N GLY A 265 -11.53 -16.94 -1.52
CA GLY A 265 -12.73 -17.24 -2.29
C GLY A 265 -13.85 -16.22 -2.03
N GLN A 266 -14.79 -16.11 -2.98
CA GLN A 266 -15.87 -15.12 -2.94
C GLN A 266 -16.68 -15.17 -1.64
N ASN A 267 -17.02 -16.37 -1.13
CA ASN A 267 -17.78 -16.51 0.14
C ASN A 267 -17.05 -15.84 1.31
N SER A 268 -15.75 -16.08 1.46
CA SER A 268 -14.95 -15.46 2.53
C SER A 268 -14.80 -13.95 2.36
N ILE A 269 -14.71 -13.47 1.12
CA ILE A 269 -14.73 -12.03 0.82
C ILE A 269 -16.06 -11.42 1.25
N ASP A 270 -17.20 -12.06 0.94
CA ASP A 270 -18.52 -11.57 1.30
C ASP A 270 -18.77 -11.60 2.81
N GLU A 271 -18.25 -12.62 3.52
CA GLU A 271 -18.29 -12.71 4.97
C GLU A 271 -17.51 -11.56 5.63
N LYS A 272 -16.27 -11.35 5.21
CA LYS A 272 -15.45 -10.23 5.71
C LYS A 272 -16.11 -8.87 5.42
N LYS A 273 -16.65 -8.69 4.23
CA LYS A 273 -17.37 -7.46 3.86
C LYS A 273 -18.59 -7.24 4.75
N ARG A 274 -19.39 -8.28 5.01
CA ARG A 274 -20.55 -8.20 5.92
C ARG A 274 -20.14 -7.86 7.35
N LEU A 275 -19.12 -8.56 7.88
CA LEU A 275 -18.62 -8.29 9.23
C LEU A 275 -18.16 -6.84 9.38
N PHE A 276 -17.32 -6.37 8.47
CA PHE A 276 -16.81 -4.99 8.49
C PHE A 276 -17.96 -3.97 8.47
N LYS A 277 -18.92 -4.13 7.55
CA LYS A 277 -20.07 -3.23 7.44
C LYS A 277 -20.92 -3.21 8.70
N ARG A 278 -21.24 -4.37 9.29
CA ARG A 278 -21.99 -4.44 10.55
C ARG A 278 -21.27 -3.71 11.68
N VAL A 279 -19.97 -3.92 11.82
CA VAL A 279 -19.13 -3.24 12.83
C VAL A 279 -19.15 -1.73 12.62
N VAL A 280 -18.93 -1.27 11.40
CA VAL A 280 -18.90 0.16 11.07
C VAL A 280 -20.25 0.83 11.31
N ILE A 281 -21.34 0.18 10.91
CA ILE A 281 -22.71 0.66 11.15
C ILE A 281 -22.98 0.74 12.66
N ALA A 282 -22.65 -0.31 13.41
CA ALA A 282 -22.83 -0.32 14.86
C ALA A 282 -22.05 0.81 15.56
N ILE A 283 -20.80 1.05 15.16
CA ILE A 283 -20.00 2.17 15.67
C ILE A 283 -20.65 3.51 15.30
N ARG A 284 -21.08 3.69 14.05
CA ARG A 284 -21.75 4.93 13.62
C ARG A 284 -23.01 5.21 14.41
N GLU A 285 -23.85 4.20 14.62
CA GLU A 285 -25.16 4.33 15.30
C GLU A 285 -25.03 4.48 16.81
N LYS A 286 -24.08 3.78 17.43
CA LYS A 286 -23.94 3.75 18.89
C LYS A 286 -22.91 4.75 19.44
N LEU A 287 -21.89 5.10 18.66
CA LEU A 287 -20.79 5.97 19.10
C LEU A 287 -20.56 7.18 18.19
N GLY A 288 -21.29 7.31 17.07
CA GLY A 288 -21.00 8.32 16.05
C GLY A 288 -20.95 9.75 16.57
N ASN A 289 -21.85 10.12 17.47
CA ASN A 289 -21.87 11.46 18.11
C ASN A 289 -20.69 11.63 19.07
N THR A 290 -20.36 10.60 19.85
CA THR A 290 -19.23 10.61 20.80
C THR A 290 -17.89 10.73 20.06
N ILE A 291 -17.71 9.97 19.00
CA ILE A 291 -16.46 9.97 18.19
C ILE A 291 -16.27 11.31 17.46
N LYS A 292 -17.33 11.94 16.96
CA LYS A 292 -17.23 13.26 16.29
C LYS A 292 -16.78 14.37 17.23
N ASN A 293 -17.21 14.31 18.47
CA ASN A 293 -16.90 15.33 19.46
C ASN A 293 -15.57 15.12 20.17
N GLU A 294 -15.05 13.90 20.14
CA GLU A 294 -13.83 13.51 20.83
C GLU A 294 -12.83 12.93 19.83
N ARG A 295 -11.67 13.56 19.68
CA ARG A 295 -10.59 12.99 18.87
C ARG A 295 -10.12 11.69 19.50
N LEU A 296 -10.44 10.55 18.88
CA LEU A 296 -9.91 9.26 19.29
C LEU A 296 -8.46 9.13 18.82
N ASN A 297 -7.60 8.62 19.70
CA ASN A 297 -6.34 8.10 19.24
C ASN A 297 -6.56 6.78 18.50
N LEU A 298 -5.65 6.48 17.59
CA LEU A 298 -5.80 5.36 16.67
C LEU A 298 -5.79 4.00 17.39
N SER A 299 -5.02 3.86 18.49
CA SER A 299 -4.99 2.63 19.28
C SER A 299 -6.31 2.34 19.97
N LEU A 300 -7.01 3.37 20.46
CA LEU A 300 -8.35 3.22 21.04
C LEU A 300 -9.37 2.87 19.95
N PHE A 301 -9.31 3.52 18.80
CA PHE A 301 -10.21 3.23 17.68
C PHE A 301 -10.04 1.79 17.17
N GLU A 302 -8.78 1.33 17.01
CA GLU A 302 -8.46 -0.05 16.66
C GLU A 302 -9.06 -1.04 17.67
N ALA A 303 -8.90 -0.77 18.96
CA ALA A 303 -9.43 -1.60 20.04
C ALA A 303 -10.96 -1.62 20.04
N VAL A 304 -11.63 -0.48 19.83
CA VAL A 304 -13.09 -0.41 19.69
C VAL A 304 -13.57 -1.26 18.52
N MET A 305 -12.95 -1.14 17.35
CA MET A 305 -13.34 -1.94 16.18
C MET A 305 -13.21 -3.45 16.45
N VAL A 306 -12.12 -3.90 17.07
CA VAL A 306 -11.93 -5.30 17.43
C VAL A 306 -12.90 -5.74 18.52
N GLY A 307 -13.09 -4.94 19.58
CA GLY A 307 -14.04 -5.23 20.65
C GLY A 307 -15.49 -5.36 20.14
N PHE A 308 -15.89 -4.48 19.21
CA PHE A 308 -17.19 -4.56 18.53
C PHE A 308 -17.30 -5.83 17.70
N SER A 309 -16.29 -6.17 16.89
CA SER A 309 -16.34 -7.35 16.03
C SER A 309 -16.51 -8.66 16.83
N ARG A 310 -15.88 -8.75 17.99
CA ARG A 310 -15.93 -9.94 18.87
C ARG A 310 -17.22 -10.03 19.69
N ASN A 311 -17.97 -8.94 19.84
CA ASN A 311 -19.20 -8.85 20.63
C ASN A 311 -20.40 -8.33 19.82
N LEU A 312 -20.33 -8.44 18.48
CA LEU A 312 -21.21 -7.71 17.58
C LEU A 312 -22.70 -7.96 17.81
N ASP A 313 -23.10 -9.23 17.95
CA ASP A 313 -24.50 -9.60 18.15
C ASP A 313 -25.06 -9.00 19.46
N LYS A 314 -24.23 -8.90 20.50
CA LYS A 314 -24.61 -8.25 21.76
C LYS A 314 -24.68 -6.73 21.61
N ILE A 315 -23.68 -6.12 21.01
CA ILE A 315 -23.62 -4.66 20.77
C ILE A 315 -24.85 -4.18 20.00
N GLU A 316 -25.32 -4.93 19.03
CA GLU A 316 -26.50 -4.58 18.22
C GLU A 316 -27.78 -4.53 19.07
N THR A 317 -27.84 -5.30 20.16
CA THR A 317 -29.01 -5.31 21.08
C THR A 317 -28.96 -4.22 22.14
N LEU A 318 -27.77 -3.67 22.44
CA LEU A 318 -27.64 -2.60 23.47
C LEU A 318 -28.14 -1.26 22.94
N THR A 319 -28.59 -0.42 23.87
CA THR A 319 -28.89 0.98 23.59
C THR A 319 -27.65 1.82 23.35
N GLU A 320 -27.79 2.99 22.71
CA GLU A 320 -26.71 3.95 22.56
C GLU A 320 -26.06 4.33 23.91
N ALA A 321 -26.87 4.59 24.92
CA ALA A 321 -26.39 4.98 26.26
C ALA A 321 -25.51 3.89 26.91
N GLU A 322 -25.92 2.63 26.84
CA GLU A 322 -25.17 1.50 27.39
C GLU A 322 -23.84 1.32 26.68
N VAL A 323 -23.79 1.50 25.32
CA VAL A 323 -22.57 1.40 24.56
C VAL A 323 -21.63 2.58 24.84
N VAL A 324 -22.17 3.79 24.98
CA VAL A 324 -21.39 4.97 25.38
C VAL A 324 -20.79 4.80 26.77
N GLU A 325 -21.55 4.26 27.75
CA GLU A 325 -21.01 3.95 29.07
C GLU A 325 -19.84 2.97 29.02
N LYS A 326 -20.01 1.86 28.30
CA LYS A 326 -18.93 0.89 28.06
C LYS A 326 -17.70 1.53 27.37
N PHE A 327 -17.91 2.39 26.40
CA PHE A 327 -16.86 3.12 25.73
C PHE A 327 -16.09 4.05 26.68
N GLN A 328 -16.78 4.78 27.56
CA GLN A 328 -16.13 5.63 28.57
C GLN A 328 -15.32 4.80 29.59
N ALA A 329 -15.84 3.62 29.97
CA ALA A 329 -15.11 2.69 30.81
C ALA A 329 -13.82 2.20 30.12
N LEU A 330 -13.89 1.82 28.83
CA LEU A 330 -12.74 1.44 28.05
C LEU A 330 -11.71 2.57 27.95
N ARG A 331 -12.16 3.79 27.66
CA ARG A 331 -11.30 4.97 27.55
C ARG A 331 -10.53 5.26 28.83
N SER A 332 -11.17 5.00 29.98
CA SER A 332 -10.59 5.20 31.31
C SER A 332 -9.76 3.99 31.78
N HIS A 333 -9.69 2.93 30.98
CA HIS A 333 -8.94 1.73 31.34
C HIS A 333 -7.44 2.01 31.33
N GLU A 334 -6.70 1.40 32.24
CA GLU A 334 -5.26 1.62 32.43
C GLU A 334 -4.42 1.38 31.14
N GLU A 335 -4.87 0.49 30.24
CA GLU A 335 -4.19 0.23 28.97
C GLU A 335 -4.25 1.40 27.97
N PHE A 336 -5.13 2.36 28.20
CA PHE A 336 -5.27 3.59 27.43
C PHE A 336 -4.79 4.84 28.18
N ALA A 337 -4.12 4.68 29.32
CA ALA A 337 -3.47 5.78 30.04
C ALA A 337 -2.38 6.40 29.15
N GLU A 338 -2.24 7.72 29.19
CA GLU A 338 -1.32 8.50 28.33
C GLU A 338 0.11 7.94 28.35
N ALA A 339 0.63 7.56 29.51
CA ALA A 339 1.96 6.96 29.65
C ALA A 339 2.15 5.63 28.89
N LYS A 340 1.06 4.89 28.64
CA LYS A 340 1.08 3.64 27.86
C LYS A 340 0.91 3.86 26.35
N LEU A 341 0.54 5.07 25.93
CA LEU A 341 0.28 5.42 24.52
C LEU A 341 1.45 6.16 23.86
N VAL A 342 2.54 6.42 24.57
CA VAL A 342 3.71 7.17 24.05
C VAL A 342 4.73 6.24 23.38
N GLU A 343 5.04 5.08 23.99
CA GLU A 343 6.08 4.16 23.49
C GLU A 343 5.63 2.71 23.44
N GLY A 344 6.22 1.97 22.50
CA GLY A 344 6.03 0.52 22.37
C GLY A 344 4.61 0.10 22.02
N LEU A 345 3.89 0.91 21.25
CA LEU A 345 2.50 0.64 20.84
C LEU A 345 2.32 -0.71 20.14
N SER A 346 3.35 -1.16 19.42
CA SER A 346 3.37 -2.44 18.70
C SER A 346 3.94 -3.60 19.53
N LYS A 347 4.40 -3.38 20.78
CA LYS A 347 4.85 -4.48 21.63
C LYS A 347 3.70 -5.44 21.94
N THR A 348 3.98 -6.74 21.89
CA THR A 348 2.98 -7.82 22.08
C THR A 348 2.12 -7.60 23.32
N ALA A 349 2.70 -7.37 24.48
CA ALA A 349 1.95 -7.14 25.72
C ALA A 349 1.00 -5.94 25.64
N ARG A 350 1.41 -4.85 24.96
CA ARG A 350 0.59 -3.65 24.78
C ARG A 350 -0.59 -3.88 23.85
N VAL A 351 -0.37 -4.57 22.74
CA VAL A 351 -1.43 -4.92 21.79
C VAL A 351 -2.44 -5.86 22.46
N HIS A 352 -1.96 -6.94 23.08
CA HIS A 352 -2.84 -7.88 23.80
C HIS A 352 -3.61 -7.19 24.94
N GLY A 353 -2.96 -6.32 25.73
CA GLY A 353 -3.61 -5.58 26.82
C GLY A 353 -4.79 -4.74 26.30
N ARG A 354 -4.55 -3.90 25.28
CA ARG A 354 -5.59 -3.04 24.71
C ARG A 354 -6.76 -3.80 24.08
N LEU A 355 -6.44 -4.83 23.27
CA LEU A 355 -7.48 -5.59 22.58
C LEU A 355 -8.31 -6.43 23.55
N ASN A 356 -7.69 -7.08 24.54
CA ASN A 356 -8.41 -7.82 25.58
C ASN A 356 -9.28 -6.86 26.43
N ALA A 357 -8.77 -5.69 26.83
CA ALA A 357 -9.54 -4.71 27.53
C ALA A 357 -10.82 -4.33 26.77
N ALA A 358 -10.70 -4.07 25.45
CA ALA A 358 -11.86 -3.75 24.62
C ALA A 358 -12.83 -4.93 24.49
N ILE A 359 -12.35 -6.14 24.25
CA ILE A 359 -13.20 -7.34 24.12
C ILE A 359 -13.97 -7.56 25.41
N VAL A 360 -13.33 -7.51 26.57
CA VAL A 360 -13.99 -7.71 27.87
C VAL A 360 -14.97 -6.58 28.19
N THR A 361 -14.61 -5.33 27.90
CA THR A 361 -15.49 -4.19 28.18
C THR A 361 -16.80 -4.26 27.37
N PHE A 362 -16.73 -4.69 26.12
CA PHE A 362 -17.92 -4.81 25.27
C PHE A 362 -18.64 -6.15 25.41
N GLN A 363 -18.07 -7.10 26.12
CA GLN A 363 -18.73 -8.35 26.50
C GLN A 363 -19.83 -8.09 27.54
#